data_7fed599be64602fae2af5e1ff71058dc
#
_entry.id   7fed599be64602fae2af5e1ff71058dc
#
_cell.length_a   1.000
_cell.length_b   1.000
_cell.length_c   1.000
_cell.angle_alpha   90.00
_cell.angle_beta   90.00
_cell.angle_gamma   90.00
#
_symmetry.space_group_name_H-M   'P 1'
#
loop_
_entity.id
_entity.type
_entity.pdbx_description
1 polymer ?
#
loop_
_entity_poly.entity_id
_entity_poly.type
_entity_poly.pdbx_seq_one_letter_code
_entity_poly.pdbx_strand_id
1 'polypeptide(L)'
;AAVEPAGKTLADEDSPTIRPISASGPKAGATIHPFFVRAVTGPHRNRSVCYVCRYGARPVVMVIIQKVDPKIGDLLTSIDELIDENRVSGLRGFGVLVTDESSRAVPILQTIAFDEKVHMPLTAATTSIAGASSHNLHRDAATTIVLYRDQKAVETVPLKTGQITPKEVTRIRERITKFIRQ
;
A
#
# COMPACT_ATOMS: atom_id res chain seq x y z
N ALA A 1 -46.83 13.26 -48.03
CA ALA A 1 -45.41 13.26 -47.74
C ALA A 1 -45.18 13.37 -46.23
N ALA A 2 -44.86 12.28 -45.57
CA ALA A 2 -44.55 12.23 -44.16
C ALA A 2 -43.02 12.44 -43.99
N VAL A 3 -42.59 13.47 -43.25
CA VAL A 3 -41.21 13.69 -42.89
C VAL A 3 -41.05 13.14 -41.46
N GLU A 4 -40.32 12.05 -41.32
CA GLU A 4 -39.85 11.58 -40.03
C GLU A 4 -38.76 12.52 -39.48
N PRO A 5 -38.79 12.89 -38.20
CA PRO A 5 -37.64 13.46 -37.56
C PRO A 5 -36.74 12.34 -37.05
N ALA A 6 -35.52 12.31 -37.56
CA ALA A 6 -34.43 11.47 -37.03
C ALA A 6 -34.18 11.79 -35.57
N GLY A 7 -34.57 10.87 -34.68
CA GLY A 7 -34.19 10.89 -33.29
C GLY A 7 -32.67 10.66 -33.15
N LYS A 8 -31.93 11.72 -32.87
CA LYS A 8 -30.56 11.60 -32.33
C LYS A 8 -30.65 11.04 -30.91
N THR A 9 -30.28 9.79 -30.77
CA THR A 9 -29.97 9.18 -29.47
C THR A 9 -28.75 9.93 -28.94
N LEU A 10 -28.96 10.79 -27.94
CA LEU A 10 -27.88 11.31 -27.14
C LEU A 10 -27.34 10.10 -26.37
N ALA A 11 -26.15 9.67 -26.73
CA ALA A 11 -25.39 8.72 -25.95
C ALA A 11 -25.17 9.34 -24.57
N ASP A 12 -25.64 8.65 -23.53
CA ASP A 12 -25.34 8.95 -22.14
C ASP A 12 -23.83 8.72 -21.91
N GLU A 13 -23.03 9.74 -22.18
CA GLU A 13 -21.57 9.72 -21.97
C GLU A 13 -21.16 10.21 -20.59
N ASP A 14 -22.03 10.17 -19.58
CA ASP A 14 -21.69 10.65 -18.24
C ASP A 14 -22.05 9.65 -17.13
N SER A 15 -21.79 8.38 -17.36
CA SER A 15 -21.67 7.43 -16.25
C SER A 15 -20.24 7.52 -15.72
N PRO A 16 -20.03 7.94 -14.46
CA PRO A 16 -18.69 7.90 -13.88
C PRO A 16 -18.18 6.46 -13.95
N THR A 17 -17.19 6.22 -14.77
CA THR A 17 -16.54 4.91 -14.88
C THR A 17 -15.99 4.56 -13.50
N ILE A 18 -16.70 3.70 -12.78
CA ILE A 18 -16.28 3.25 -11.44
C ILE A 18 -14.98 2.48 -11.62
N ARG A 19 -13.89 3.12 -11.26
CA ARG A 19 -12.56 2.51 -11.30
C ARG A 19 -12.54 1.28 -10.40
N PRO A 20 -12.15 0.09 -10.90
CA PRO A 20 -12.10 -1.12 -10.07
C PRO A 20 -11.00 -1.04 -9.03
N ILE A 21 -11.20 -1.72 -7.89
CA ILE A 21 -10.20 -1.77 -6.82
C ILE A 21 -8.87 -2.36 -7.29
N SER A 22 -8.89 -3.28 -8.25
CA SER A 22 -7.69 -3.84 -8.88
C SER A 22 -6.79 -2.80 -9.55
N ALA A 23 -7.33 -1.61 -9.82
CA ALA A 23 -6.56 -0.47 -10.33
C ALA A 23 -5.98 0.42 -9.21
N SER A 24 -6.09 0.02 -7.93
CA SER A 24 -5.46 0.72 -6.80
C SER A 24 -3.96 0.55 -6.81
N GLY A 25 -3.26 1.65 -6.57
CA GLY A 25 -1.82 1.66 -6.42
C GLY A 25 -1.06 1.80 -7.73
N PRO A 26 0.28 1.85 -7.64
CA PRO A 26 1.13 1.96 -8.82
C PRO A 26 1.06 0.69 -9.67
N LYS A 27 0.99 0.88 -10.99
CA LYS A 27 1.04 -0.23 -11.95
C LYS A 27 2.46 -0.80 -12.04
N ALA A 28 2.56 -2.09 -12.43
CA ALA A 28 3.85 -2.71 -12.71
C ALA A 28 4.68 -1.85 -13.68
N GLY A 29 5.94 -1.61 -13.36
CA GLY A 29 6.86 -0.75 -14.10
C GLY A 29 6.78 0.74 -13.74
N ALA A 30 5.76 1.18 -13.00
CA ALA A 30 5.66 2.58 -12.58
C ALA A 30 6.76 2.93 -11.56
N THR A 31 7.25 4.16 -11.66
CA THR A 31 8.24 4.67 -10.70
C THR A 31 7.60 4.96 -9.36
N ILE A 32 8.23 4.47 -8.30
CA ILE A 32 7.90 4.86 -6.93
C ILE A 32 8.67 6.13 -6.60
N HIS A 33 7.97 7.24 -6.58
CA HIS A 33 8.59 8.53 -6.27
C HIS A 33 8.93 8.64 -4.78
N PRO A 34 10.05 9.30 -4.44
CA PRO A 34 10.38 9.62 -3.06
C PRO A 34 9.26 10.39 -2.36
N PHE A 35 8.97 10.02 -1.13
CA PHE A 35 8.06 10.77 -0.27
C PHE A 35 8.50 10.66 1.19
N PHE A 36 8.14 11.65 1.99
CA PHE A 36 8.50 11.69 3.39
C PHE A 36 7.35 11.21 4.26
N VAL A 37 7.70 10.42 5.25
CA VAL A 37 6.79 9.89 6.26
C VAL A 37 7.31 10.23 7.66
N ARG A 38 6.42 10.31 8.63
CA ARG A 38 6.80 10.36 10.04
C ARG A 38 7.01 8.94 10.55
N ALA A 39 8.22 8.59 10.92
CA ALA A 39 8.50 7.30 11.52
C ALA A 39 7.92 7.25 12.95
N VAL A 40 7.05 6.27 13.22
CA VAL A 40 6.44 6.05 14.53
C VAL A 40 7.20 4.96 15.29
N THR A 41 7.64 3.93 14.59
CA THR A 41 8.47 2.84 15.13
C THR A 41 9.72 2.66 14.30
N GLY A 42 10.62 1.82 14.77
CA GLY A 42 11.89 1.54 14.08
C GLY A 42 13.01 2.51 14.45
N PRO A 43 14.18 2.40 13.76
CA PRO A 43 15.41 3.12 14.15
C PRO A 43 15.33 4.64 13.94
N HIS A 44 14.36 5.11 13.15
CA HIS A 44 14.19 6.54 12.86
C HIS A 44 12.96 7.15 13.56
N ARG A 45 12.50 6.52 14.64
CA ARG A 45 11.34 6.97 15.41
C ARG A 45 11.38 8.48 15.68
N ASN A 46 10.23 9.12 15.53
CA ASN A 46 10.01 10.57 15.72
C ASN A 46 10.71 11.47 14.68
N ARG A 47 11.20 10.91 13.57
CA ARG A 47 11.84 11.68 12.50
C ARG A 47 11.02 11.61 11.21
N SER A 48 11.19 12.63 10.36
CA SER A 48 10.74 12.60 8.98
C SER A 48 11.76 11.84 8.14
N VAL A 49 11.33 10.81 7.41
CA VAL A 49 12.20 9.88 6.68
C VAL A 49 11.63 9.58 5.30
N CYS A 50 12.49 9.47 4.30
CA CYS A 50 12.17 8.91 3.00
C CYS A 50 12.70 7.47 2.93
N TYR A 51 11.86 6.46 3.18
CA TYR A 51 12.27 5.06 3.10
C TYR A 51 12.54 4.61 1.67
N VAL A 52 11.85 5.15 0.67
CA VAL A 52 12.15 4.91 -0.75
C VAL A 52 13.60 5.30 -1.06
N CYS A 53 14.04 6.46 -0.56
CA CYS A 53 15.42 6.93 -0.72
C CYS A 53 16.42 6.03 0.02
N ARG A 54 16.09 5.66 1.26
CA ARG A 54 17.01 4.88 2.12
C ARG A 54 17.23 3.46 1.64
N TYR A 55 16.17 2.84 1.11
CA TYR A 55 16.26 1.46 0.66
C TYR A 55 16.89 1.33 -0.74
N GLY A 56 16.89 2.42 -1.52
CA GLY A 56 17.58 2.47 -2.81
C GLY A 56 17.10 1.40 -3.78
N ALA A 57 18.05 0.64 -4.34
CA ALA A 57 17.76 -0.41 -5.33
C ALA A 57 17.25 -1.73 -4.73
N ARG A 58 17.12 -1.83 -3.41
CA ARG A 58 16.71 -3.08 -2.75
C ARG A 58 15.28 -3.48 -3.10
N PRO A 59 14.96 -4.79 -2.99
CA PRO A 59 13.57 -5.24 -3.00
C PRO A 59 12.88 -4.77 -1.72
N VAL A 60 11.68 -4.19 -1.87
CA VAL A 60 10.93 -3.59 -0.76
C VAL A 60 9.47 -4.02 -0.80
N VAL A 61 8.93 -4.28 0.38
CA VAL A 61 7.49 -4.44 0.63
C VAL A 61 7.00 -3.18 1.33
N MET A 62 6.17 -2.40 0.66
CA MET A 62 5.52 -1.22 1.22
C MET A 62 4.05 -1.54 1.48
N VAL A 63 3.60 -1.41 2.72
CA VAL A 63 2.20 -1.64 3.11
C VAL A 63 1.54 -0.31 3.40
N ILE A 64 0.64 0.12 2.52
CA ILE A 64 -0.08 1.38 2.67
C ILE A 64 -1.46 1.10 3.26
N ILE A 65 -1.74 1.67 4.41
CA ILE A 65 -2.97 1.46 5.17
C ILE A 65 -3.80 2.74 5.13
N GLN A 66 -4.95 2.68 4.48
CA GLN A 66 -5.92 3.78 4.45
C GLN A 66 -6.99 3.63 5.53
N LYS A 67 -7.33 2.38 5.87
CA LYS A 67 -8.25 2.02 6.96
C LYS A 67 -7.65 0.88 7.75
N VAL A 68 -7.63 1.01 9.06
CA VAL A 68 -7.08 -0.02 9.95
C VAL A 68 -8.05 -1.19 10.01
N ASP A 69 -7.69 -2.30 9.38
CA ASP A 69 -8.44 -3.55 9.46
C ASP A 69 -8.16 -4.22 10.80
N PRO A 70 -9.15 -4.87 11.46
CA PRO A 70 -8.92 -5.60 12.71
C PRO A 70 -7.86 -6.71 12.61
N LYS A 71 -7.61 -7.22 11.41
CA LYS A 71 -6.63 -8.27 11.13
C LYS A 71 -5.32 -7.75 10.52
N ILE A 72 -5.11 -6.43 10.54
CA ILE A 72 -3.89 -5.84 9.97
C ILE A 72 -2.62 -6.36 10.67
N GLY A 73 -2.70 -6.64 11.96
CA GLY A 73 -1.60 -7.22 12.74
C GLY A 73 -1.12 -8.55 12.17
N ASP A 74 -2.03 -9.46 11.84
CA ASP A 74 -1.70 -10.77 11.25
C ASP A 74 -0.92 -10.60 9.92
N LEU A 75 -1.34 -9.66 9.09
CA LEU A 75 -0.67 -9.36 7.83
C LEU A 75 0.72 -8.77 8.05
N LEU A 76 0.83 -7.77 8.92
CA LEU A 76 2.10 -7.09 9.20
C LEU A 76 3.12 -8.03 9.83
N THR A 77 2.70 -8.86 10.78
CA THR A 77 3.56 -9.90 11.39
C THR A 77 4.09 -10.86 10.35
N SER A 78 3.22 -11.34 9.48
CA SER A 78 3.60 -12.28 8.42
C SER A 78 4.59 -11.68 7.42
N ILE A 79 4.44 -10.42 7.08
CA ILE A 79 5.38 -9.68 6.21
C ILE A 79 6.71 -9.43 6.94
N ASP A 80 6.65 -9.04 8.21
CA ASP A 80 7.83 -8.78 9.04
C ASP A 80 8.72 -10.03 9.19
N GLU A 81 8.12 -11.19 9.41
CA GLU A 81 8.82 -12.48 9.42
C GLU A 81 9.55 -12.74 8.09
N LEU A 82 8.88 -12.53 6.95
CA LEU A 82 9.52 -12.70 5.64
C LEU A 82 10.68 -11.73 5.42
N ILE A 83 10.56 -10.50 5.91
CA ILE A 83 11.64 -9.52 5.84
C ILE A 83 12.84 -10.01 6.63
N ASP A 84 12.62 -10.51 7.84
CA ASP A 84 13.71 -11.03 8.69
C ASP A 84 14.36 -12.29 8.07
N GLU A 85 13.59 -13.23 7.57
CA GLU A 85 14.07 -14.42 6.88
C GLU A 85 14.91 -14.11 5.63
N ASN A 86 14.61 -12.99 4.95
CA ASN A 86 15.23 -12.61 3.69
C ASN A 86 16.09 -11.34 3.78
N ARG A 87 16.48 -10.97 4.98
CA ARG A 87 17.31 -9.79 5.22
C ARG A 87 18.66 -9.85 4.50
N VAL A 88 19.25 -11.02 4.43
CA VAL A 88 20.52 -11.28 3.71
C VAL A 88 20.35 -11.07 2.20
N SER A 89 19.18 -11.42 1.65
CA SER A 89 18.83 -11.15 0.24
C SER A 89 18.50 -9.67 -0.03
N GLY A 90 18.59 -8.82 0.98
CA GLY A 90 18.38 -7.39 0.87
C GLY A 90 16.93 -6.95 1.03
N LEU A 91 15.98 -7.87 1.28
CA LEU A 91 14.57 -7.50 1.46
C LEU A 91 14.41 -6.51 2.61
N ARG A 92 13.63 -5.47 2.35
CA ARG A 92 13.25 -4.43 3.33
C ARG A 92 11.75 -4.22 3.26
N GLY A 93 11.21 -3.56 4.27
CA GLY A 93 9.80 -3.18 4.28
C GLY A 93 9.51 -2.06 5.25
N PHE A 94 8.36 -1.44 5.05
CA PHE A 94 7.80 -0.46 5.96
C PHE A 94 6.29 -0.36 5.75
N GLY A 95 5.58 0.01 6.81
CA GLY A 95 4.15 0.30 6.76
C GLY A 95 3.89 1.80 6.81
N VAL A 96 2.85 2.24 6.10
CA VAL A 96 2.43 3.65 6.05
C VAL A 96 0.95 3.74 6.37
N LEU A 97 0.59 4.34 7.50
CA LEU A 97 -0.79 4.71 7.81
C LEU A 97 -1.07 6.09 7.21
N VAL A 98 -2.04 6.15 6.31
CA VAL A 98 -2.45 7.38 5.62
C VAL A 98 -3.49 8.08 6.45
N THR A 99 -3.15 9.24 7.00
CA THR A 99 -4.06 10.06 7.79
C THR A 99 -3.56 11.51 7.89
N ASP A 100 -4.48 12.45 7.88
CA ASP A 100 -4.15 13.85 8.16
C ASP A 100 -4.11 14.13 9.68
N GLU A 101 -4.52 13.16 10.49
CA GLU A 101 -4.48 13.23 11.95
C GLU A 101 -3.32 12.42 12.53
N SER A 102 -2.10 12.94 12.40
CA SER A 102 -0.89 12.24 12.85
C SER A 102 -0.88 11.90 14.35
N SER A 103 -1.58 12.69 15.18
CA SER A 103 -1.74 12.41 16.61
C SER A 103 -2.50 11.12 16.90
N ARG A 104 -3.42 10.73 16.02
CA ARG A 104 -4.13 9.43 16.11
C ARG A 104 -3.31 8.27 15.58
N ALA A 105 -2.50 8.51 14.56
CA ALA A 105 -1.67 7.47 13.96
C ALA A 105 -0.65 6.89 14.96
N VAL A 106 -0.03 7.75 15.76
CA VAL A 106 1.05 7.35 16.68
C VAL A 106 0.62 6.25 17.65
N PRO A 107 -0.44 6.40 18.47
CA PRO A 107 -0.84 5.35 19.41
C PRO A 107 -1.32 4.08 18.71
N ILE A 108 -2.01 4.19 17.57
CA ILE A 108 -2.47 3.03 16.79
C ILE A 108 -1.26 2.19 16.34
N LEU A 109 -0.28 2.81 15.70
CA LEU A 109 0.90 2.13 15.19
C LEU A 109 1.81 1.58 16.29
N GLN A 110 1.95 2.30 17.39
CA GLN A 110 2.69 1.82 18.56
C GLN A 110 2.03 0.58 19.18
N THR A 111 0.71 0.58 19.31
CA THR A 111 -0.05 -0.56 19.82
C THR A 111 0.11 -1.79 18.92
N ILE A 112 -0.05 -1.61 17.61
CA ILE A 112 0.15 -2.71 16.66
C ILE A 112 1.57 -3.27 16.75
N ALA A 113 2.58 -2.40 16.74
CA ALA A 113 3.97 -2.83 16.80
C ALA A 113 4.29 -3.60 18.10
N PHE A 114 3.75 -3.16 19.23
CA PHE A 114 3.97 -3.79 20.51
C PHE A 114 3.23 -5.12 20.65
N ASP A 115 1.92 -5.14 20.38
CA ASP A 115 1.08 -6.31 20.55
C ASP A 115 1.45 -7.43 19.57
N GLU A 116 1.73 -7.09 18.34
CA GLU A 116 2.06 -8.04 17.26
C GLU A 116 3.57 -8.27 17.08
N LYS A 117 4.41 -7.59 17.87
CA LYS A 117 5.89 -7.68 17.82
C LYS A 117 6.45 -7.39 16.43
N VAL A 118 5.89 -6.42 15.73
CA VAL A 118 6.33 -6.00 14.40
C VAL A 118 7.60 -5.13 14.50
N HIS A 119 8.67 -5.52 13.84
CA HIS A 119 9.97 -4.83 13.87
C HIS A 119 10.18 -3.90 12.68
N MET A 120 9.55 -4.17 11.53
CA MET A 120 9.65 -3.26 10.39
C MET A 120 9.10 -1.88 10.77
N PRO A 121 9.66 -0.80 10.22
CA PRO A 121 9.21 0.55 10.53
C PRO A 121 7.72 0.74 10.19
N LEU A 122 6.95 1.24 11.15
CA LEU A 122 5.58 1.71 10.93
C LEU A 122 5.58 3.24 10.96
N THR A 123 4.93 3.83 9.97
CA THR A 123 5.02 5.26 9.69
C THR A 123 3.65 5.86 9.42
N ALA A 124 3.55 7.16 9.50
CA ALA A 124 2.36 7.91 9.13
C ALA A 124 2.67 8.91 8.01
N ALA A 125 1.74 9.05 7.09
CA ALA A 125 1.79 10.04 6.02
C ALA A 125 0.42 10.70 5.84
N THR A 126 0.41 11.88 5.22
CA THR A 126 -0.83 12.60 4.93
C THR A 126 -1.59 11.95 3.78
N THR A 127 -2.88 12.26 3.65
CA THR A 127 -3.74 11.73 2.58
C THR A 127 -3.27 12.11 1.17
N SER A 128 -2.39 13.08 1.04
CA SER A 128 -1.79 13.47 -0.25
C SER A 128 -1.11 12.31 -0.98
N ILE A 129 -0.57 11.32 -0.28
CA ILE A 129 0.07 10.17 -0.91
C ILE A 129 -0.93 9.23 -1.61
N ALA A 130 -2.21 9.28 -1.24
CA ALA A 130 -3.26 8.47 -1.86
C ALA A 130 -3.69 8.98 -3.24
N GLY A 131 -3.37 10.23 -3.57
CA GLY A 131 -3.78 10.89 -4.79
C GLY A 131 -3.22 10.28 -6.07
N ALA A 132 -3.87 10.60 -7.20
CA ALA A 132 -3.50 10.09 -8.53
C ALA A 132 -2.08 10.47 -8.96
N SER A 133 -1.58 11.61 -8.48
CA SER A 133 -0.21 12.09 -8.76
C SER A 133 0.87 11.43 -7.88
N SER A 134 0.47 10.61 -6.91
CA SER A 134 1.37 9.89 -6.02
C SER A 134 1.18 8.39 -6.17
N HIS A 135 0.51 7.72 -5.22
CA HIS A 135 0.34 6.26 -5.26
C HIS A 135 -0.97 5.81 -5.91
N ASN A 136 -1.86 6.73 -6.24
CA ASN A 136 -3.10 6.44 -6.95
C ASN A 136 -3.94 5.34 -6.28
N LEU A 137 -4.16 5.46 -4.98
CA LEU A 137 -4.89 4.46 -4.20
C LEU A 137 -6.39 4.55 -4.45
N HIS A 138 -7.04 3.41 -4.51
CA HIS A 138 -8.51 3.36 -4.57
C HIS A 138 -9.09 3.61 -3.17
N ARG A 139 -10.16 4.39 -3.07
CA ARG A 139 -10.80 4.73 -1.80
C ARG A 139 -11.30 3.54 -0.98
N ASP A 140 -11.68 2.44 -1.67
CA ASP A 140 -12.18 1.22 -1.03
C ASP A 140 -11.07 0.21 -0.70
N ALA A 141 -9.81 0.50 -1.09
CA ALA A 141 -8.67 -0.29 -0.68
C ALA A 141 -8.27 0.10 0.74
N ALA A 142 -8.66 -0.69 1.72
CA ALA A 142 -8.25 -0.47 3.11
C ALA A 142 -6.74 -0.60 3.29
N THR A 143 -6.15 -1.56 2.60
CA THR A 143 -4.70 -1.82 2.59
C THR A 143 -4.24 -2.08 1.17
N THR A 144 -3.13 -1.47 0.77
CA THR A 144 -2.48 -1.74 -0.53
C THR A 144 -1.04 -2.14 -0.29
N ILE A 145 -0.66 -3.33 -0.75
CA ILE A 145 0.70 -3.84 -0.65
C ILE A 145 1.39 -3.58 -1.99
N VAL A 146 2.52 -2.88 -1.95
CA VAL A 146 3.33 -2.58 -3.13
C VAL A 146 4.66 -3.27 -3.01
N LEU A 147 4.96 -4.17 -3.94
CA LEU A 147 6.26 -4.80 -4.10
C LEU A 147 7.03 -4.01 -5.13
N TYR A 148 8.17 -3.45 -4.77
CA TYR A 148 8.99 -2.69 -5.70
C TYR A 148 10.48 -2.99 -5.53
N ARG A 149 11.23 -2.79 -6.61
CA ARG A 149 12.69 -2.93 -6.65
C ARG A 149 13.27 -1.83 -7.51
N ASP A 150 14.40 -1.28 -7.08
CA ASP A 150 15.04 -0.16 -7.79
C ASP A 150 14.04 0.98 -8.08
N GLN A 151 13.20 1.29 -7.08
CA GLN A 151 12.16 2.32 -7.15
C GLN A 151 11.13 2.11 -8.28
N LYS A 152 10.96 0.88 -8.76
CA LYS A 152 9.94 0.51 -9.75
C LYS A 152 8.99 -0.54 -9.18
N ALA A 153 7.70 -0.28 -9.30
CA ALA A 153 6.68 -1.22 -8.90
C ALA A 153 6.78 -2.50 -9.72
N VAL A 154 6.75 -3.64 -9.04
CA VAL A 154 6.71 -4.97 -9.66
C VAL A 154 5.29 -5.52 -9.57
N GLU A 155 4.67 -5.41 -8.41
CA GLU A 155 3.32 -5.91 -8.15
C GLU A 155 2.63 -5.06 -7.09
N THR A 156 1.32 -4.88 -7.24
CA THR A 156 0.47 -4.19 -6.28
C THR A 156 -0.73 -5.06 -5.93
N VAL A 157 -0.99 -5.22 -4.64
CA VAL A 157 -2.09 -6.05 -4.12
C VAL A 157 -2.98 -5.18 -3.24
N PRO A 158 -4.14 -4.72 -3.74
CA PRO A 158 -5.12 -3.99 -2.94
C PRO A 158 -6.04 -4.97 -2.20
N LEU A 159 -6.37 -4.63 -0.95
CA LEU A 159 -7.30 -5.37 -0.11
C LEU A 159 -8.38 -4.44 0.44
N LYS A 160 -9.63 -4.88 0.38
CA LYS A 160 -10.75 -4.25 1.07
C LYS A 160 -10.73 -4.61 2.56
N THR A 161 -11.46 -3.85 3.36
CA THR A 161 -11.73 -4.24 4.76
C THR A 161 -12.33 -5.64 4.82
N GLY A 162 -11.84 -6.47 5.73
CA GLY A 162 -12.28 -7.85 5.91
C GLY A 162 -11.66 -8.87 4.95
N GLN A 163 -10.81 -8.47 4.04
CA GLN A 163 -10.10 -9.37 3.11
C GLN A 163 -8.79 -9.94 3.67
N ILE A 164 -8.33 -9.49 4.83
CA ILE A 164 -7.14 -10.06 5.49
C ILE A 164 -7.55 -11.36 6.19
N THR A 165 -7.60 -12.44 5.44
CA THR A 165 -7.88 -13.79 5.93
C THR A 165 -6.60 -14.61 5.99
N PRO A 166 -6.52 -15.71 6.76
CA PRO A 166 -5.35 -16.59 6.77
C PRO A 166 -4.95 -17.06 5.37
N LYS A 167 -5.92 -17.36 4.52
CA LYS A 167 -5.70 -17.75 3.12
C LYS A 167 -5.05 -16.63 2.31
N GLU A 168 -5.54 -15.41 2.47
CA GLU A 168 -4.99 -14.25 1.75
C GLU A 168 -3.59 -13.88 2.26
N VAL A 169 -3.35 -13.97 3.57
CA VAL A 169 -2.00 -13.79 4.16
C VAL A 169 -1.01 -14.79 3.56
N THR A 170 -1.39 -16.07 3.49
CA THR A 170 -0.56 -17.10 2.85
C THR A 170 -0.26 -16.78 1.39
N ARG A 171 -1.27 -16.35 0.65
CA ARG A 171 -1.14 -15.96 -0.76
C ARG A 171 -0.19 -14.75 -0.93
N ILE A 172 -0.25 -13.77 -0.05
CA ILE A 172 0.65 -12.63 -0.06
C ILE A 172 2.09 -13.06 0.25
N ARG A 173 2.29 -13.96 1.22
CA ARG A 173 3.61 -14.54 1.50
C ARG A 173 4.23 -15.22 0.26
N GLU A 174 3.43 -16.00 -0.45
CA GLU A 174 3.87 -16.66 -1.68
C GLU A 174 4.28 -15.65 -2.77
N ARG A 175 3.51 -14.58 -2.93
CA ARG A 175 3.83 -13.51 -3.87
C ARG A 175 5.13 -12.78 -3.51
N ILE A 176 5.34 -12.47 -2.24
CA ILE A 176 6.58 -11.85 -1.77
C ILE A 176 7.77 -12.80 -1.98
N THR A 177 7.60 -14.07 -1.66
CA THR A 177 8.64 -15.09 -1.87
C THR A 177 9.03 -15.21 -3.34
N LYS A 178 8.05 -15.20 -4.24
CA LYS A 178 8.29 -15.19 -5.69
C LYS A 178 9.00 -13.92 -6.14
N PHE A 179 8.59 -12.78 -5.63
CA PHE A 179 9.19 -11.47 -5.91
C PHE A 179 10.67 -11.40 -5.52
N ILE A 180 11.06 -11.99 -4.39
CA ILE A 180 12.45 -12.00 -3.94
C ILE A 180 13.35 -12.78 -4.89
N ARG A 181 12.82 -13.83 -5.51
CA ARG A 181 13.57 -14.74 -6.40
C ARG A 181 13.74 -14.20 -7.83
N GLN A 182 13.07 -13.13 -8.19
CA GLN A 182 13.23 -12.45 -9.47
C GLN A 182 14.45 -11.52 -9.45
#